data_90f2e29e30ef4fd164fce8ef13b4e841
#
_entry.id   90f2e29e30ef4fd164fce8ef13b4e841
#
_cell.length_a   1.000
_cell.length_b   1.000
_cell.length_c   1.000
_cell.angle_alpha   90.00
_cell.angle_beta   90.00
_cell.angle_gamma   90.00
#
_symmetry.space_group_name_H-M   'P 1'
#
loop_
_entity.id
_entity.type
_entity.pdbx_description
1 polymer ?
#
loop_
_entity_poly.entity_id
_entity_poly.type
_entity_poly.pdbx_seq_one_letter_code
_entity_poly.pdbx_strand_id
1 'polypeptide(L)'
;MAELDSTVLYKLSYGLYIVGAFKDGRPVGCTINTCFQVTSQSPQLLVVSLNKNNFTLEAIREFKRFSLSILSEDSDPSVIGTFGFSSSRTVDKYADYGYDVLAATPCVKGQFAGRLALEAEQFVDLSLI
;
A
#
# COMPACT_ATOMS: atom_id res chain seq x y z
N MET A 1 8.80 28.86 16.73
CA MET A 1 8.96 27.39 16.54
C MET A 1 10.42 27.09 16.29
N ALA A 2 10.95 26.08 16.97
CA ALA A 2 12.32 25.68 16.73
C ALA A 2 12.53 25.19 15.31
N GLU A 3 13.69 25.42 14.76
CA GLU A 3 14.05 24.93 13.46
C GLU A 3 14.13 23.39 13.49
N LEU A 4 13.50 22.73 12.52
CA LEU A 4 13.51 21.29 12.44
C LEU A 4 14.79 20.81 11.76
N ASP A 5 15.55 19.99 12.46
CA ASP A 5 16.66 19.26 11.85
C ASP A 5 16.10 18.09 11.05
N SER A 6 16.07 18.20 9.74
CA SER A 6 15.48 17.19 8.87
C SER A 6 16.21 15.83 8.94
N THR A 7 17.47 15.81 9.42
CA THR A 7 18.19 14.53 9.56
C THR A 7 17.58 13.65 10.66
N VAL A 8 16.86 14.22 11.62
CA VAL A 8 16.16 13.49 12.66
C VAL A 8 15.08 12.60 12.04
N LEU A 9 14.47 13.02 10.93
CA LEU A 9 13.42 12.25 10.26
C LEU A 9 13.94 10.93 9.71
N TYR A 10 15.22 10.82 9.39
CA TYR A 10 15.81 9.56 8.92
C TYR A 10 15.86 8.49 10.01
N LYS A 11 15.63 8.86 11.26
CA LYS A 11 15.58 7.90 12.37
C LYS A 11 14.21 7.24 12.51
N LEU A 12 13.20 7.72 11.78
CA LEU A 12 11.91 7.06 11.74
C LEU A 12 12.05 5.75 10.97
N SER A 13 11.47 4.70 11.53
CA SER A 13 11.45 3.40 10.87
C SER A 13 10.29 3.33 9.88
N TYR A 14 10.59 2.94 8.66
CA TYR A 14 9.59 2.69 7.63
C TYR A 14 9.68 1.24 7.20
N GLY A 15 8.53 0.58 7.15
CA GLY A 15 8.43 -0.69 6.47
C GLY A 15 8.27 -0.49 4.97
N LEU A 16 8.20 -1.58 4.26
CA LEU A 16 7.82 -1.58 2.84
C LEU A 16 6.62 -2.49 2.68
N TYR A 17 5.66 -2.02 1.91
CA TYR A 17 4.37 -2.67 1.75
C TYR A 17 3.92 -2.61 0.30
N ILE A 18 3.21 -3.65 -0.14
CA ILE A 18 2.53 -3.64 -1.42
C ILE A 18 1.04 -3.49 -1.16
N VAL A 19 0.46 -2.43 -1.68
CA VAL A 19 -0.98 -2.19 -1.63
C VAL A 19 -1.59 -2.72 -2.92
N GLY A 20 -2.68 -3.47 -2.81
CA GLY A 20 -3.39 -4.00 -3.97
C GLY A 20 -4.87 -3.72 -3.91
N ALA A 21 -5.46 -3.45 -5.07
CA ALA A 21 -6.90 -3.22 -5.20
C ALA A 21 -7.37 -3.69 -6.58
N PHE A 22 -8.68 -3.87 -6.75
CA PHE A 22 -9.24 -4.12 -8.08
C PHE A 22 -9.79 -2.83 -8.68
N LYS A 23 -9.51 -2.64 -9.95
CA LYS A 23 -10.06 -1.54 -10.77
C LYS A 23 -10.64 -2.16 -12.02
N ASP A 24 -11.97 -2.11 -12.17
CA ASP A 24 -12.68 -2.70 -13.31
C ASP A 24 -12.32 -4.17 -13.53
N GLY A 25 -12.22 -4.93 -12.43
CA GLY A 25 -11.89 -6.36 -12.46
C GLY A 25 -10.41 -6.68 -12.67
N ARG A 26 -9.55 -5.69 -12.82
CA ARG A 26 -8.12 -5.84 -13.04
C ARG A 26 -7.35 -5.53 -11.74
N PRO A 27 -6.36 -6.36 -11.38
CA PRO A 27 -5.55 -6.05 -10.20
C PRO A 27 -4.63 -4.86 -10.46
N VAL A 28 -4.59 -3.94 -9.53
CA VAL A 28 -3.69 -2.78 -9.55
C VAL A 28 -2.98 -2.69 -8.21
N GLY A 29 -1.83 -2.04 -8.17
CA GLY A 29 -1.09 -1.96 -6.93
C GLY A 29 0.10 -1.01 -6.97
N CYS A 30 0.63 -0.76 -5.80
CA CYS A 30 1.79 0.11 -5.65
C CYS A 30 2.59 -0.24 -4.39
N THR A 31 3.85 0.18 -4.38
CA THR A 31 4.71 0.09 -3.21
C THR A 31 4.54 1.35 -2.37
N ILE A 32 4.38 1.18 -1.07
CA ILE A 32 4.35 2.29 -0.12
C ILE A 32 5.34 2.01 1.02
N ASN A 33 5.73 3.07 1.70
CA ASN A 33 6.58 2.95 2.90
C ASN A 33 5.93 3.57 4.14
N THR A 34 4.69 4.01 4.04
CA THR A 34 4.00 4.67 5.16
C THR A 34 2.71 3.93 5.49
N CYS A 35 2.79 3.18 6.57
CA CYS A 35 1.65 2.49 7.16
C CYS A 35 1.87 2.44 8.66
N PHE A 36 0.85 2.79 9.44
CA PHE A 36 0.95 2.66 10.89
C PHE A 36 -0.42 2.34 11.50
N GLN A 37 -0.35 1.69 12.64
CA GLN A 37 -1.54 1.32 13.40
C GLN A 37 -1.92 2.49 14.32
N VAL A 38 -3.18 2.90 14.25
CA VAL A 38 -3.69 4.01 15.06
C VAL A 38 -4.22 3.49 16.39
N THR A 39 -4.93 2.37 16.37
CA THR A 39 -5.48 1.78 17.59
C THR A 39 -5.31 0.26 17.55
N SER A 40 -4.98 -0.31 18.71
CA SER A 40 -4.89 -1.75 18.90
C SER A 40 -6.19 -2.37 19.40
N GLN A 41 -7.17 -1.54 19.78
CA GLN A 41 -8.47 -2.02 20.25
C GLN A 41 -9.44 -2.17 19.08
N SER A 42 -10.43 -3.03 19.24
CA SER A 42 -11.43 -3.24 18.20
C SER A 42 -12.38 -2.04 18.07
N PRO A 43 -12.65 -1.51 16.86
CA PRO A 43 -12.02 -1.94 15.61
C PRO A 43 -10.58 -1.46 15.51
N GLN A 44 -9.72 -2.31 15.02
CA GLN A 44 -8.33 -1.94 14.76
C GLN A 44 -8.26 -1.06 13.52
N LEU A 45 -7.56 0.07 13.63
CA LEU A 45 -7.45 1.05 12.56
C LEU A 45 -6.01 1.20 12.13
N LEU A 46 -5.81 1.22 10.82
CA LEU A 46 -4.53 1.49 10.18
C LEU A 46 -4.66 2.73 9.30
N VAL A 47 -3.55 3.43 9.15
CA VAL A 47 -3.42 4.53 8.18
C VAL A 47 -2.36 4.14 7.17
N VAL A 48 -2.70 4.28 5.90
CA VAL A 48 -1.74 4.15 4.80
C VAL A 48 -1.72 5.46 4.02
N SER A 49 -0.55 5.85 3.56
CA SER A 49 -0.38 7.09 2.80
C SER A 49 -0.04 6.76 1.36
N LEU A 50 -0.81 7.29 0.44
CA LEU A 50 -0.58 7.15 -0.99
C LEU A 50 -0.56 8.53 -1.63
N ASN A 51 0.24 8.68 -2.68
CA ASN A 51 0.24 9.90 -3.47
C ASN A 51 -1.13 10.08 -4.11
N LYS A 52 -1.68 11.29 -4.07
CA LYS A 52 -3.04 11.56 -4.56
C LYS A 52 -3.20 11.33 -6.07
N ASN A 53 -2.11 11.29 -6.82
CA ASN A 53 -2.13 10.98 -8.26
C ASN A 53 -1.97 9.49 -8.55
N ASN A 54 -1.88 8.65 -7.52
CA ASN A 54 -1.66 7.22 -7.66
C ASN A 54 -2.90 6.52 -8.17
N PHE A 55 -2.75 5.70 -9.20
CA PHE A 55 -3.86 4.97 -9.80
C PHE A 55 -4.49 3.97 -8.83
N THR A 56 -3.68 3.35 -7.96
CA THR A 56 -4.18 2.44 -6.94
C THR A 56 -5.11 3.15 -5.97
N LEU A 57 -4.82 4.42 -5.64
CA LEU A 57 -5.70 5.21 -4.79
C LEU A 57 -7.07 5.43 -5.44
N GLU A 58 -7.10 5.66 -6.75
CA GLU A 58 -8.38 5.77 -7.48
C GLU A 58 -9.19 4.49 -7.33
N ALA A 59 -8.55 3.33 -7.46
CA ALA A 59 -9.20 2.04 -7.30
C ALA A 59 -9.76 1.86 -5.88
N ILE A 60 -9.00 2.27 -4.86
CA ILE A 60 -9.43 2.18 -3.47
C ILE A 60 -10.63 3.10 -3.21
N ARG A 61 -10.61 4.31 -3.75
CA ARG A 61 -11.74 5.24 -3.59
C ARG A 61 -13.03 4.69 -4.17
N GLU A 62 -12.91 3.94 -5.25
CA GLU A 62 -14.06 3.38 -5.96
C GLU A 62 -14.60 2.14 -5.27
N PHE A 63 -13.73 1.19 -4.96
CA PHE A 63 -14.12 -0.13 -4.43
C PHE A 63 -14.15 -0.19 -2.90
N LYS A 64 -13.43 0.71 -2.22
CA LYS A 64 -13.39 0.82 -0.76
C LYS A 64 -12.73 -0.38 -0.07
N ARG A 65 -12.00 -1.19 -0.79
CA ARG A 65 -11.25 -2.33 -0.24
C ARG A 65 -9.87 -2.40 -0.87
N PHE A 66 -8.90 -2.79 -0.07
CA PHE A 66 -7.54 -2.98 -0.55
C PHE A 66 -6.81 -4.01 0.30
N SER A 67 -5.77 -4.58 -0.27
CA SER A 67 -4.86 -5.47 0.44
C SER A 67 -3.60 -4.74 0.83
N LEU A 68 -2.96 -5.24 1.88
CA LEU A 68 -1.65 -4.79 2.32
C LEU A 68 -0.77 -6.02 2.51
N SER A 69 0.32 -6.10 1.76
CA SER A 69 1.30 -7.16 1.90
C SER A 69 2.57 -6.56 2.52
N ILE A 70 2.99 -7.12 3.64
CA ILE A 70 4.12 -6.61 4.43
C ILE A 70 5.38 -7.33 3.97
N LEU A 71 6.35 -6.59 3.43
CA LEU A 71 7.59 -7.18 2.97
C LEU A 71 8.44 -7.66 4.16
N SER A 72 9.18 -8.75 3.93
CA SER A 72 10.13 -9.31 4.88
C SER A 72 11.48 -9.48 4.17
N GLU A 73 12.48 -9.93 4.92
CA GLU A 73 13.80 -10.23 4.34
C GLU A 73 13.73 -11.31 3.26
N ASP A 74 12.74 -12.21 3.36
CA ASP A 74 12.55 -13.31 2.41
C ASP A 74 11.75 -12.90 1.18
N SER A 75 11.23 -11.67 1.13
CA SER A 75 10.46 -11.20 -0.02
C SER A 75 11.38 -10.95 -1.21
N ASP A 76 10.86 -11.23 -2.41
CA ASP A 76 11.58 -10.92 -3.65
C ASP A 76 11.73 -9.40 -3.77
N PRO A 77 12.96 -8.87 -3.72
CA PRO A 77 13.16 -7.42 -3.76
C PRO A 77 12.71 -6.78 -5.08
N SER A 78 12.56 -7.56 -6.15
CA SER A 78 12.11 -7.01 -7.43
C SER A 78 10.70 -6.44 -7.37
N VAL A 79 9.85 -6.92 -6.43
CA VAL A 79 8.48 -6.39 -6.29
C VAL A 79 8.48 -4.92 -5.90
N ILE A 80 9.49 -4.47 -5.16
CA ILE A 80 9.59 -3.07 -4.72
C ILE A 80 9.64 -2.15 -5.94
N GLY A 81 10.53 -2.45 -6.89
CA GLY A 81 10.68 -1.67 -8.10
C GLY A 81 9.49 -1.80 -9.04
N THR A 82 9.03 -3.03 -9.25
CA THR A 82 7.90 -3.30 -10.15
C THR A 82 6.65 -2.55 -9.71
N PHE A 83 6.34 -2.56 -8.41
CA PHE A 83 5.15 -1.90 -7.89
C PHE A 83 5.38 -0.43 -7.56
N GLY A 84 6.63 0.01 -7.42
CA GLY A 84 6.99 1.36 -7.00
C GLY A 84 7.33 2.33 -8.12
N PHE A 85 7.89 1.86 -9.23
CA PHE A 85 8.43 2.75 -10.27
C PHE A 85 7.59 2.82 -11.54
N SER A 86 6.47 2.09 -11.59
CA SER A 86 5.55 2.10 -12.73
C SER A 86 4.14 2.39 -12.26
N SER A 87 3.31 2.89 -13.16
CA SER A 87 1.89 3.10 -12.87
C SER A 87 1.08 1.90 -13.31
N SER A 88 0.16 1.45 -12.45
CA SER A 88 -0.83 0.43 -12.82
C SER A 88 -1.76 0.90 -13.93
N ARG A 89 -1.77 2.19 -14.22
CA ARG A 89 -2.54 2.76 -15.34
C ARG A 89 -2.04 2.22 -16.68
N THR A 90 -0.73 1.99 -16.81
CA THR A 90 -0.10 1.59 -18.07
C THR A 90 0.56 0.20 -18.02
N VAL A 91 0.79 -0.36 -16.83
CA VAL A 91 1.52 -1.61 -16.65
C VAL A 91 0.71 -2.56 -15.79
N ASP A 92 0.63 -3.83 -16.19
CA ASP A 92 0.12 -4.90 -15.32
C ASP A 92 1.27 -5.40 -14.45
N LYS A 93 1.32 -4.91 -13.22
CA LYS A 93 2.39 -5.23 -12.30
C LYS A 93 2.33 -6.67 -11.77
N TYR A 94 1.19 -7.33 -11.89
CA TYR A 94 1.00 -8.70 -11.42
C TYR A 94 1.36 -9.75 -12.46
N ALA A 95 1.65 -9.33 -13.70
CA ALA A 95 1.88 -10.25 -14.82
C ALA A 95 2.97 -11.28 -14.53
N ASP A 96 4.09 -10.85 -13.90
CA ASP A 96 5.23 -11.70 -13.61
C ASP A 96 5.13 -12.46 -12.30
N TYR A 97 4.22 -12.08 -11.42
CA TYR A 97 4.13 -12.66 -10.07
C TYR A 97 2.86 -13.47 -9.84
N GLY A 98 1.77 -13.11 -10.51
CA GLY A 98 0.45 -13.61 -10.18
C GLY A 98 -0.10 -13.00 -8.89
N TYR A 99 -1.33 -13.36 -8.55
CA TYR A 99 -1.95 -12.87 -7.33
C TYR A 99 -2.96 -13.87 -6.78
N ASP A 100 -3.16 -13.81 -5.48
CA ASP A 100 -4.24 -14.48 -4.77
C ASP A 100 -5.34 -13.46 -4.46
N VAL A 101 -6.55 -13.93 -4.26
CA VAL A 101 -7.67 -13.06 -3.86
C VAL A 101 -7.95 -13.28 -2.38
N LEU A 102 -7.88 -12.20 -1.61
CA LEU A 102 -8.18 -12.20 -0.18
C LEU A 102 -9.27 -11.17 0.09
N ALA A 103 -10.44 -11.64 0.52
CA ALA A 103 -11.59 -10.78 0.83
C ALA A 103 -11.87 -9.73 -0.26
N ALA A 104 -11.95 -10.19 -1.52
CA ALA A 104 -12.18 -9.36 -2.70
C ALA A 104 -11.06 -8.36 -3.00
N THR A 105 -9.83 -8.64 -2.56
CA THR A 105 -8.66 -7.82 -2.88
C THR A 105 -7.55 -8.68 -3.47
N PRO A 106 -6.75 -8.14 -4.43
CA PRO A 106 -5.62 -8.88 -4.98
C PRO A 106 -4.41 -8.76 -4.07
N CYS A 107 -3.78 -9.90 -3.78
CA CYS A 107 -2.51 -9.96 -3.05
C CYS A 107 -1.46 -10.56 -3.96
N VAL A 108 -0.39 -9.83 -4.24
CA VAL A 108 0.69 -10.35 -5.06
C VAL A 108 1.25 -11.63 -4.44
N LYS A 109 1.51 -12.64 -5.27
CA LYS A 109 2.11 -13.90 -4.79
C LYS A 109 3.56 -13.70 -4.41
N GLY A 110 4.02 -14.45 -3.40
CA GLY A 110 5.39 -14.42 -2.94
C GLY A 110 5.47 -14.60 -1.43
N GLN A 111 6.68 -14.41 -0.91
CA GLN A 111 6.96 -14.50 0.52
C GLN A 111 6.80 -13.11 1.14
N PHE A 112 5.93 -13.02 2.13
CA PHE A 112 5.66 -11.78 2.86
C PHE A 112 5.55 -12.09 4.35
N ALA A 113 5.82 -11.09 5.18
CA ALA A 113 5.66 -11.22 6.63
C ALA A 113 4.19 -11.40 7.01
N GLY A 114 3.28 -10.82 6.24
CA GLY A 114 1.86 -10.96 6.44
C GLY A 114 1.06 -10.27 5.35
N ARG A 115 -0.21 -10.60 5.28
CA ARG A 115 -1.16 -10.02 4.33
C ARG A 115 -2.44 -9.65 5.06
N LEU A 116 -2.99 -8.50 4.75
CA LEU A 116 -4.23 -8.00 5.32
C LEU A 116 -5.17 -7.54 4.22
N ALA A 117 -6.47 -7.78 4.41
CA ALA A 117 -7.51 -7.15 3.60
C ALA A 117 -8.22 -6.10 4.45
N LEU A 118 -8.37 -4.92 3.92
CA LEU A 118 -8.81 -3.75 4.67
C LEU A 118 -9.96 -3.05 3.96
N GLU A 119 -10.86 -2.44 4.74
CA GLU A 119 -11.88 -1.54 4.22
C GLU A 119 -11.42 -0.10 4.42
N ALA A 120 -11.52 0.70 3.35
CA ALA A 120 -11.21 2.12 3.43
C ALA A 120 -12.44 2.87 3.91
N GLU A 121 -12.36 3.47 5.11
CA GLU A 121 -13.49 4.17 5.71
C GLU A 121 -13.38 5.68 5.58
N GLN A 122 -12.16 6.22 5.64
CA GLN A 122 -11.94 7.66 5.59
C GLN A 122 -10.78 7.98 4.66
N PHE A 123 -10.94 9.06 3.91
CA PHE A 123 -9.91 9.61 3.05
C PHE A 123 -9.60 11.02 3.52
N VAL A 124 -8.32 11.29 3.80
CA VAL A 124 -7.85 12.58 4.28
C VAL A 124 -6.84 13.14 3.29
N ASP A 125 -7.09 14.35 2.79
CA ASP A 125 -6.15 15.03 1.91
C ASP A 125 -5.24 15.93 2.73
N LEU A 126 -4.02 15.44 3.00
CA LEU A 126 -3.05 16.16 3.81
C LEU A 126 -2.46 17.37 3.09
N SER A 127 -2.63 17.48 1.79
CA SER A 127 -2.13 18.63 1.04
C SER A 127 -2.86 19.92 1.37
N LEU A 128 -4.01 19.81 2.07
CA LEU A 128 -4.80 20.96 2.51
C LEU A 128 -4.45 21.46 3.90
N ILE A 129 -3.51 20.82 4.57
CA ILE A 129 -3.13 21.14 5.95
C ILE A 129 -1.91 22.05 5.99
#